data_ab892c947adaf9f5352eb2ce1fb8ab5f
#
_entry.id   ab892c947adaf9f5352eb2ce1fb8ab5f
#
_cell.length_a   1.000
_cell.length_b   1.000
_cell.length_c   1.000
_cell.angle_alpha   90.00
_cell.angle_beta   90.00
_cell.angle_gamma   90.00
#
_symmetry.space_group_name_H-M   'P 1'
#
loop_
_entity.id
_entity.type
_entity.pdbx_description
1 polymer ?
#
loop_
_entity_poly.entity_id
_entity_poly.type
_entity_poly.pdbx_seq_one_letter_code
_entity_poly.pdbx_strand_id
1 'polypeptide(L)'
;MKEVGYYNGTIGTLSEISCPILDRAVYFGDGCYDATYVQNRVIFALEDTRFLHCNIKTLNLIPSVIANQKAKEAGCQEVIFHRGDRVTEMAHSNVSFLIDGTLVYHPFDNKVLPGIAIKHLIKTAEKLGVPTRAEEITVTEAMNADELIITSSGTLCNRITEVDKIPVGGKADELFHKLQDAAWDEFMVYTKQK
;
A
#
# COMPACT_ATOMS: atom_id res chain seq x y z
N MET A 1 0.86 -9.65 21.64
CA MET A 1 1.04 -8.18 21.62
C MET A 1 -0.13 -7.60 22.41
N LYS A 2 0.09 -6.67 23.34
CA LYS A 2 -1.03 -5.99 24.03
C LYS A 2 -1.60 -4.95 23.06
N GLU A 3 -2.91 -5.02 22.82
CA GLU A 3 -3.60 -3.99 22.05
C GLU A 3 -3.66 -2.69 22.87
N VAL A 4 -3.22 -1.59 22.28
CA VAL A 4 -3.21 -0.28 22.90
C VAL A 4 -3.95 0.69 21.98
N GLY A 5 -4.93 1.40 22.55
CA GLY A 5 -5.66 2.45 21.87
C GLY A 5 -5.27 3.82 22.39
N TYR A 6 -5.42 4.84 21.53
CA TYR A 6 -5.28 6.25 21.89
C TYR A 6 -6.47 7.04 21.34
N TYR A 7 -7.10 7.84 22.17
CA TYR A 7 -8.14 8.78 21.75
C TYR A 7 -8.09 10.04 22.60
N ASN A 8 -7.97 11.19 21.97
CA ASN A 8 -8.04 12.53 22.57
C ASN A 8 -7.22 12.68 23.86
N GLY A 9 -5.95 12.28 23.83
CA GLY A 9 -5.03 12.36 24.96
C GLY A 9 -5.04 11.16 25.92
N THR A 10 -5.99 10.22 25.77
CA THR A 10 -6.11 9.04 26.63
C THR A 10 -5.48 7.83 25.96
N ILE A 11 -4.61 7.13 26.67
CA ILE A 11 -4.02 5.84 26.26
C ILE A 11 -4.60 4.73 27.15
N GLY A 12 -5.03 3.62 26.55
CA GLY A 12 -5.56 2.47 27.28
C GLY A 12 -5.72 1.25 26.37
N THR A 13 -6.31 0.17 26.88
CA THR A 13 -6.70 -0.96 26.04
C THR A 13 -7.91 -0.57 25.16
N LEU A 14 -8.15 -1.26 24.04
CA LEU A 14 -9.28 -0.96 23.15
C LEU A 14 -10.64 -1.00 23.87
N SER A 15 -10.77 -1.84 24.93
CA SER A 15 -11.99 -1.94 25.74
C SER A 15 -12.16 -0.78 26.73
N GLU A 16 -11.10 -0.05 27.06
CA GLU A 16 -11.10 1.08 27.98
C GLU A 16 -11.23 2.44 27.28
N ILE A 17 -10.97 2.48 25.98
CA ILE A 17 -11.08 3.68 25.15
C ILE A 17 -12.49 3.79 24.58
N SER A 18 -13.16 4.90 24.84
CA SER A 18 -14.47 5.22 24.25
C SER A 18 -14.36 6.45 23.36
N CYS A 19 -15.02 6.38 22.20
CA CYS A 19 -15.16 7.50 21.28
C CYS A 19 -16.64 7.96 21.29
N PRO A 20 -16.94 9.26 21.49
CA PRO A 20 -18.31 9.76 21.44
C PRO A 20 -18.95 9.47 20.08
N ILE A 21 -20.23 9.06 20.07
CA ILE A 21 -20.97 8.77 18.84
C ILE A 21 -21.07 10.00 17.92
N LEU A 22 -20.96 11.20 18.46
CA LEU A 22 -20.97 12.46 17.72
C LEU A 22 -19.58 12.88 17.20
N ASP A 23 -18.53 12.08 17.46
CA ASP A 23 -17.24 12.30 16.83
C ASP A 23 -17.39 12.23 15.31
N ARG A 24 -16.81 13.20 14.60
CA ARG A 24 -16.97 13.28 13.13
C ARG A 24 -16.45 12.03 12.41
N ALA A 25 -15.41 11.39 12.92
CA ALA A 25 -14.89 10.14 12.37
C ALA A 25 -15.94 9.00 12.47
N VAL A 26 -16.71 8.94 13.56
CA VAL A 26 -17.77 7.96 13.76
C VAL A 26 -19.00 8.31 12.94
N TYR A 27 -19.43 9.58 12.95
CA TYR A 27 -20.71 10.01 12.37
C TYR A 27 -20.62 10.21 10.84
N PHE A 28 -19.49 10.74 10.33
CA PHE A 28 -19.30 11.07 8.92
C PHE A 28 -18.20 10.24 8.25
N GLY A 29 -17.43 9.46 9.01
CA GLY A 29 -16.26 8.75 8.47
C GLY A 29 -15.10 9.67 8.05
N ASP A 30 -15.04 10.91 8.53
CA ASP A 30 -14.04 11.91 8.14
C ASP A 30 -12.78 11.92 9.01
N GLY A 31 -12.37 10.75 9.48
CA GLY A 31 -11.09 10.53 10.15
C GLY A 31 -9.98 10.09 9.19
N CYS A 32 -8.75 10.10 9.69
CA CYS A 32 -7.59 9.51 9.05
C CYS A 32 -7.04 8.35 9.90
N TYR A 33 -6.42 7.38 9.27
CA TYR A 33 -5.79 6.26 9.97
C TYR A 33 -4.44 5.92 9.38
N ASP A 34 -3.62 5.20 10.12
CA ASP A 34 -2.36 4.61 9.68
C ASP A 34 -2.16 3.22 10.32
N ALA A 35 -1.33 2.37 9.74
CA ALA A 35 -1.18 0.99 10.19
C ALA A 35 0.24 0.44 10.01
N THR A 36 0.59 -0.63 10.72
CA THR A 36 1.95 -1.12 10.93
C THR A 36 2.23 -2.53 10.34
N TYR A 37 3.45 -2.80 10.09
CA TYR A 37 4.31 -3.79 9.43
C TYR A 37 3.89 -5.28 9.29
N VAL A 38 4.04 -5.88 8.07
CA VAL A 38 4.05 -7.35 7.78
C VAL A 38 4.93 -7.70 6.56
N GLN A 39 5.59 -8.89 6.55
CA GLN A 39 6.46 -9.39 5.46
C GLN A 39 5.76 -10.38 4.51
N ASN A 40 6.25 -10.46 3.25
CA ASN A 40 5.89 -11.37 2.14
C ASN A 40 4.39 -11.54 1.87
N ARG A 41 3.90 -11.11 0.70
CA ARG A 41 2.47 -11.00 0.44
C ARG A 41 1.99 -11.80 -0.75
N VAL A 42 0.98 -12.61 -0.49
CA VAL A 42 0.08 -13.20 -1.47
C VAL A 42 -1.14 -12.30 -1.61
N ILE A 43 -1.41 -11.83 -2.81
CA ILE A 43 -2.38 -10.77 -3.11
C ILE A 43 -3.56 -11.35 -3.90
N PHE A 44 -4.74 -10.76 -3.71
CA PHE A 44 -5.97 -11.09 -4.43
C PHE A 44 -6.39 -9.92 -5.32
N ALA A 45 -6.66 -10.17 -6.61
CA ALA A 45 -7.09 -9.12 -7.54
C ALA A 45 -8.61 -8.94 -7.49
N LEU A 46 -9.09 -7.71 -7.37
CA LEU A 46 -10.52 -7.37 -7.30
C LEU A 46 -10.84 -6.05 -8.02
N GLU A 47 -12.06 -5.98 -8.57
CA GLU A 47 -12.61 -4.73 -9.09
C GLU A 47 -12.70 -3.67 -7.98
N ASP A 48 -12.19 -2.47 -8.28
CA ASP A 48 -12.17 -1.33 -7.36
C ASP A 48 -13.53 -0.64 -7.31
N THR A 49 -14.28 -0.92 -6.28
CA THR A 49 -15.60 -0.33 -6.02
C THR A 49 -15.56 0.87 -5.06
N ARG A 50 -14.36 1.38 -4.73
CA ARG A 50 -14.21 2.56 -3.88
C ARG A 50 -14.69 3.83 -4.60
N PHE A 51 -15.00 4.88 -3.82
CA PHE A 51 -15.39 6.18 -4.38
C PHE A 51 -14.22 6.89 -5.12
N LEU A 52 -14.53 7.92 -5.93
CA LEU A 52 -13.55 8.60 -6.79
C LEU A 52 -12.77 9.73 -6.09
N HIS A 53 -12.52 9.63 -4.81
CA HIS A 53 -11.68 10.56 -4.04
C HIS A 53 -10.68 9.79 -3.17
N CYS A 54 -10.08 8.73 -3.75
CA CYS A 54 -9.09 7.90 -3.07
C CYS A 54 -7.82 8.67 -2.70
N ASN A 55 -7.58 9.81 -3.35
CA ASN A 55 -6.50 10.75 -2.99
C ASN A 55 -6.68 11.40 -1.61
N ILE A 56 -7.84 11.27 -0.99
CA ILE A 56 -8.13 11.76 0.36
C ILE A 56 -8.13 10.56 1.32
N LYS A 57 -7.25 10.57 2.33
CA LYS A 57 -7.15 9.51 3.33
C LYS A 57 -8.28 9.64 4.36
N THR A 58 -9.40 8.96 4.10
CA THR A 58 -10.60 8.99 4.95
C THR A 58 -10.86 7.66 5.64
N LEU A 59 -11.83 7.63 6.56
CA LEU A 59 -12.33 6.42 7.20
C LEU A 59 -13.46 5.72 6.40
N ASN A 60 -13.78 6.15 5.19
CA ASN A 60 -14.75 5.50 4.29
C ASN A 60 -14.15 4.21 3.69
N LEU A 61 -13.91 3.22 4.53
CA LEU A 61 -13.13 2.02 4.20
C LEU A 61 -13.99 0.78 3.92
N ILE A 62 -15.31 0.90 3.89
CA ILE A 62 -16.19 -0.27 3.72
C ILE A 62 -15.81 -1.12 2.51
N PRO A 63 -15.57 -0.58 1.29
CA PRO A 63 -15.14 -1.38 0.16
C PRO A 63 -13.80 -2.08 0.38
N SER A 64 -12.82 -1.40 0.99
CA SER A 64 -11.51 -1.98 1.32
C SER A 64 -11.61 -3.10 2.36
N VAL A 65 -12.46 -2.93 3.38
CA VAL A 65 -12.70 -3.95 4.42
C VAL A 65 -13.34 -5.20 3.81
N ILE A 66 -14.37 -5.04 2.97
CA ILE A 66 -15.02 -6.16 2.27
C ILE A 66 -14.01 -6.87 1.35
N ALA A 67 -13.21 -6.12 0.60
CA ALA A 67 -12.20 -6.67 -0.29
C ALA A 67 -11.14 -7.48 0.48
N ASN A 68 -10.63 -6.95 1.59
CA ASN A 68 -9.69 -7.65 2.45
C ASN A 68 -10.27 -8.90 3.10
N GLN A 69 -11.57 -8.91 3.45
CA GLN A 69 -12.22 -10.11 3.94
C GLN A 69 -12.24 -11.20 2.86
N LYS A 70 -12.57 -10.86 1.63
CA LYS A 70 -12.51 -11.79 0.48
C LYS A 70 -11.09 -12.32 0.25
N ALA A 71 -10.07 -11.45 0.33
CA ALA A 71 -8.67 -11.88 0.22
C ALA A 71 -8.31 -12.91 1.30
N LYS A 72 -8.67 -12.66 2.56
CA LYS A 72 -8.44 -13.60 3.68
C LYS A 72 -9.13 -14.94 3.44
N GLU A 73 -10.37 -14.95 2.98
CA GLU A 73 -11.13 -16.16 2.65
C GLU A 73 -10.48 -16.94 1.49
N ALA A 74 -9.83 -16.25 0.55
CA ALA A 74 -9.04 -16.86 -0.52
C ALA A 74 -7.63 -17.29 -0.07
N GLY A 75 -7.23 -17.04 1.19
CA GLY A 75 -5.90 -17.34 1.73
C GLY A 75 -4.86 -16.28 1.34
N CYS A 76 -5.27 -15.10 0.89
CA CYS A 76 -4.41 -13.98 0.52
C CYS A 76 -4.30 -12.98 1.68
N GLN A 77 -3.27 -12.13 1.64
CA GLN A 77 -2.97 -11.19 2.73
C GLN A 77 -3.51 -9.79 2.48
N GLU A 78 -3.67 -9.39 1.22
CA GLU A 78 -4.19 -8.10 0.83
C GLU A 78 -4.79 -8.16 -0.58
N VAL A 79 -5.32 -7.04 -1.06
CA VAL A 79 -5.98 -6.91 -2.36
C VAL A 79 -5.22 -5.91 -3.23
N ILE A 80 -5.01 -6.25 -4.49
CA ILE A 80 -4.72 -5.30 -5.55
C ILE A 80 -6.03 -4.93 -6.26
N PHE A 81 -6.32 -3.65 -6.37
CA PHE A 81 -7.52 -3.14 -7.01
C PHE A 81 -7.26 -2.81 -8.48
N HIS A 82 -8.26 -3.02 -9.31
CA HIS A 82 -8.30 -2.58 -10.70
C HIS A 82 -9.66 -1.99 -11.07
N ARG A 83 -9.70 -1.10 -12.05
CA ARG A 83 -10.91 -0.58 -12.67
C ARG A 83 -10.90 -0.96 -14.15
N GLY A 84 -11.84 -1.82 -14.54
CA GLY A 84 -11.74 -2.50 -15.81
C GLY A 84 -10.43 -3.31 -15.87
N ASP A 85 -9.55 -3.00 -16.82
CA ASP A 85 -8.25 -3.65 -16.97
C ASP A 85 -7.08 -2.89 -16.30
N ARG A 86 -7.31 -1.70 -15.70
CA ARG A 86 -6.26 -0.84 -15.14
C ARG A 86 -6.10 -1.02 -13.65
N VAL A 87 -4.88 -1.32 -13.23
CA VAL A 87 -4.52 -1.38 -11.80
C VAL A 87 -4.58 0.03 -11.21
N THR A 88 -5.16 0.15 -10.02
CA THR A 88 -5.17 1.41 -9.24
C THR A 88 -4.17 1.35 -8.09
N GLU A 89 -4.57 0.83 -6.95
CA GLU A 89 -3.70 0.65 -5.79
C GLU A 89 -4.14 -0.59 -4.99
N MET A 90 -3.76 -0.69 -3.74
CA MET A 90 -4.14 -1.80 -2.85
C MET A 90 -5.13 -1.34 -1.78
N ALA A 91 -5.67 -2.27 -1.00
CA ALA A 91 -6.68 -1.95 0.01
C ALA A 91 -6.18 -1.02 1.12
N HIS A 92 -4.89 -1.11 1.47
CA HIS A 92 -4.25 -0.30 2.52
C HIS A 92 -2.87 0.24 2.11
N SER A 93 -2.45 0.04 0.87
CA SER A 93 -1.08 0.28 0.39
C SER A 93 -1.11 0.79 -1.04
N ASN A 94 0.01 1.37 -1.50
CA ASN A 94 0.20 1.58 -2.93
C ASN A 94 0.95 0.39 -3.54
N VAL A 95 0.77 0.18 -4.84
CA VAL A 95 1.54 -0.76 -5.63
C VAL A 95 2.31 -0.02 -6.72
N SER A 96 3.52 -0.47 -6.98
CA SER A 96 4.38 -0.05 -8.10
C SER A 96 5.07 -1.26 -8.72
N PHE A 97 5.67 -1.07 -9.86
CA PHE A 97 6.18 -2.17 -10.69
C PHE A 97 7.59 -1.83 -11.19
N LEU A 98 8.47 -2.81 -11.25
CA LEU A 98 9.67 -2.71 -12.08
C LEU A 98 9.35 -3.33 -13.44
N ILE A 99 9.55 -2.57 -14.48
CA ILE A 99 9.36 -3.00 -15.88
C ILE A 99 10.55 -2.46 -16.66
N ASP A 100 11.33 -3.36 -17.24
CA ASP A 100 12.54 -3.02 -18.02
C ASP A 100 13.46 -2.01 -17.29
N GLY A 101 13.71 -2.26 -16.00
CA GLY A 101 14.57 -1.41 -15.16
C GLY A 101 13.99 -0.05 -14.78
N THR A 102 12.72 0.22 -15.08
CA THR A 102 12.00 1.44 -14.75
C THR A 102 11.01 1.20 -13.60
N LEU A 103 10.99 2.08 -12.60
CA LEU A 103 9.95 2.07 -11.56
C LEU A 103 8.69 2.75 -12.11
N VAL A 104 7.66 1.96 -12.38
CA VAL A 104 6.36 2.41 -12.88
C VAL A 104 5.34 2.44 -11.74
N TYR A 105 4.58 3.51 -11.64
CA TYR A 105 3.54 3.68 -10.62
C TYR A 105 2.32 4.39 -11.19
N HIS A 106 1.15 4.16 -10.59
CA HIS A 106 -0.07 4.85 -11.00
C HIS A 106 0.05 6.36 -10.79
N PRO A 107 -0.34 7.21 -11.75
CA PRO A 107 -0.38 8.66 -11.57
C PRO A 107 -1.15 9.04 -10.30
N PHE A 108 -0.67 10.03 -9.55
CA PHE A 108 -1.38 10.51 -8.35
C PHE A 108 -2.61 11.33 -8.74
N ASP A 109 -3.68 10.64 -9.06
CA ASP A 109 -4.99 11.17 -9.40
C ASP A 109 -6.03 10.88 -8.30
N ASN A 110 -7.32 10.96 -8.63
CA ASN A 110 -8.40 10.70 -7.69
C ASN A 110 -8.70 9.19 -7.45
N LYS A 111 -7.98 8.28 -8.09
CA LYS A 111 -8.15 6.82 -7.96
C LYS A 111 -7.21 6.20 -6.92
N VAL A 112 -6.12 6.91 -6.57
CA VAL A 112 -5.08 6.39 -5.67
C VAL A 112 -4.71 7.39 -4.59
N LEU A 113 -4.32 6.88 -3.41
CA LEU A 113 -3.76 7.72 -2.36
C LEU A 113 -2.31 8.06 -2.71
N PRO A 114 -1.89 9.36 -2.70
CA PRO A 114 -0.51 9.74 -2.88
C PRO A 114 0.30 9.46 -1.59
N GLY A 115 0.54 8.18 -1.30
CA GLY A 115 1.15 7.69 -0.07
C GLY A 115 2.55 8.26 0.18
N ILE A 116 2.93 8.40 1.46
CA ILE A 116 4.26 8.92 1.82
C ILE A 116 5.34 7.92 1.42
N ALA A 117 5.14 6.62 1.69
CA ALA A 117 6.13 5.59 1.39
C ALA A 117 6.44 5.47 -0.10
N ILE A 118 5.41 5.48 -0.98
CA ILE A 118 5.67 5.44 -2.44
C ILE A 118 6.37 6.71 -2.93
N LYS A 119 6.07 7.90 -2.37
CA LYS A 119 6.80 9.13 -2.71
C LYS A 119 8.27 9.06 -2.31
N HIS A 120 8.59 8.45 -1.18
CA HIS A 120 9.97 8.19 -0.77
C HIS A 120 10.64 7.18 -1.70
N LEU A 121 9.96 6.08 -2.05
CA LEU A 121 10.49 5.09 -2.99
C LEU A 121 10.82 5.72 -4.36
N ILE A 122 9.93 6.57 -4.90
CA ILE A 122 10.17 7.29 -6.16
C ILE A 122 11.43 8.16 -6.05
N LYS A 123 11.54 8.99 -5.01
CA LYS A 123 12.74 9.82 -4.79
C LYS A 123 14.01 8.99 -4.60
N THR A 124 13.91 7.85 -3.93
CA THR A 124 15.02 6.92 -3.74
C THR A 124 15.46 6.32 -5.08
N ALA A 125 14.50 5.91 -5.92
CA ALA A 125 14.78 5.41 -7.27
C ALA A 125 15.52 6.48 -8.10
N GLU A 126 15.04 7.72 -8.12
CA GLU A 126 15.68 8.84 -8.81
C GLU A 126 17.11 9.10 -8.31
N LYS A 127 17.34 9.09 -6.99
CA LYS A 127 18.69 9.25 -6.39
C LYS A 127 19.65 8.13 -6.82
N LEU A 128 19.14 6.92 -7.02
CA LEU A 128 19.91 5.75 -7.46
C LEU A 128 20.09 5.68 -8.98
N GLY A 129 19.55 6.66 -9.73
CA GLY A 129 19.58 6.69 -11.19
C GLY A 129 18.63 5.69 -11.85
N VAL A 130 17.63 5.19 -11.10
CA VAL A 130 16.58 4.32 -11.64
C VAL A 130 15.51 5.19 -12.27
N PRO A 131 15.20 5.04 -13.57
CA PRO A 131 14.12 5.78 -14.21
C PRO A 131 12.78 5.57 -13.50
N THR A 132 11.94 6.61 -13.43
CA THR A 132 10.61 6.54 -12.86
C THR A 132 9.56 6.98 -13.88
N ARG A 133 8.39 6.36 -13.87
CA ARG A 133 7.30 6.67 -14.80
C ARG A 133 5.93 6.58 -14.14
N ALA A 134 5.17 7.67 -14.21
CA ALA A 134 3.77 7.70 -13.79
C ALA A 134 2.89 7.25 -14.96
N GLU A 135 2.34 6.05 -14.88
CA GLU A 135 1.54 5.43 -15.95
C GLU A 135 0.52 4.46 -15.38
N GLU A 136 -0.69 4.47 -15.95
CA GLU A 136 -1.68 3.42 -15.68
C GLU A 136 -1.28 2.14 -16.44
N ILE A 137 -1.09 1.03 -15.73
CA ILE A 137 -0.80 -0.26 -16.34
C ILE A 137 -1.99 -1.21 -16.21
N THR A 138 -2.09 -2.12 -17.14
CA THR A 138 -3.10 -3.18 -17.13
C THR A 138 -2.77 -4.26 -16.11
N VAL A 139 -3.78 -5.02 -15.70
CA VAL A 139 -3.59 -6.24 -14.89
C VAL A 139 -2.61 -7.20 -15.59
N THR A 140 -2.71 -7.34 -16.92
CA THR A 140 -1.81 -8.20 -17.70
C THR A 140 -0.36 -7.71 -17.65
N GLU A 141 -0.12 -6.41 -17.78
CA GLU A 141 1.22 -5.83 -17.66
C GLU A 141 1.76 -6.00 -16.24
N ALA A 142 0.92 -5.77 -15.22
CA ALA A 142 1.28 -6.00 -13.83
C ALA A 142 1.71 -7.44 -13.57
N MET A 143 0.93 -8.43 -14.05
CA MET A 143 1.26 -9.85 -13.91
C MET A 143 2.56 -10.25 -14.62
N ASN A 144 2.99 -9.52 -15.63
CA ASN A 144 4.22 -9.76 -16.39
C ASN A 144 5.39 -8.88 -15.97
N ALA A 145 5.21 -7.94 -15.05
CA ALA A 145 6.26 -7.06 -14.56
C ALA A 145 7.47 -7.84 -14.00
N ASP A 146 8.63 -7.21 -13.99
CA ASP A 146 9.85 -7.82 -13.43
C ASP A 146 9.77 -7.93 -11.92
N GLU A 147 9.17 -6.93 -11.25
CA GLU A 147 8.82 -6.95 -9.82
C GLU A 147 7.51 -6.21 -9.57
N LEU A 148 6.78 -6.66 -8.56
CA LEU A 148 5.66 -5.95 -7.96
C LEU A 148 6.06 -5.51 -6.56
N ILE A 149 5.91 -4.22 -6.27
CA ILE A 149 6.37 -3.60 -5.03
C ILE A 149 5.18 -2.97 -4.31
N ILE A 150 4.96 -3.40 -3.08
CA ILE A 150 3.98 -2.80 -2.17
C ILE A 150 4.66 -1.77 -1.28
N THR A 151 4.03 -0.61 -1.09
CA THR A 151 4.50 0.45 -0.19
C THR A 151 3.39 0.95 0.72
N SER A 152 3.69 1.06 2.00
CA SER A 152 2.85 1.71 3.02
C SER A 152 3.72 2.17 4.18
N SER A 153 3.17 2.94 5.10
CA SER A 153 3.88 3.34 6.33
C SER A 153 4.35 2.13 7.15
N GLY A 154 3.65 1.01 7.04
CA GLY A 154 4.00 -0.22 7.78
C GLY A 154 4.85 -1.22 6.99
N THR A 155 5.02 -1.08 5.69
CA THR A 155 5.80 -2.02 4.87
C THR A 155 7.01 -1.38 4.21
N LEU A 156 7.08 -0.05 4.21
CA LEU A 156 8.04 0.77 3.48
C LEU A 156 8.15 0.35 2.01
N CYS A 157 8.92 -0.71 1.73
CA CYS A 157 9.13 -1.27 0.40
C CYS A 157 9.25 -2.79 0.53
N ASN A 158 8.25 -3.54 0.07
CA ASN A 158 8.27 -4.99 0.08
C ASN A 158 7.84 -5.57 -1.27
N ARG A 159 8.27 -6.82 -1.55
CA ARG A 159 7.92 -7.56 -2.75
C ARG A 159 6.55 -8.21 -2.62
N ILE A 160 5.80 -8.22 -3.72
CA ILE A 160 4.66 -9.11 -3.94
C ILE A 160 5.17 -10.30 -4.75
N THR A 161 4.92 -11.51 -4.29
CA THR A 161 5.43 -12.74 -4.91
C THR A 161 4.36 -13.55 -5.61
N GLU A 162 3.09 -13.26 -5.35
CA GLU A 162 1.96 -14.02 -5.87
C GLU A 162 0.72 -13.15 -5.96
N VAL A 163 -0.02 -13.23 -7.07
CA VAL A 163 -1.34 -12.64 -7.26
C VAL A 163 -2.28 -13.74 -7.70
N ASP A 164 -3.41 -13.91 -7.01
CA ASP A 164 -4.41 -14.97 -7.26
C ASP A 164 -3.78 -16.38 -7.36
N LYS A 165 -2.77 -16.66 -6.49
CA LYS A 165 -2.01 -17.91 -6.48
C LYS A 165 -1.15 -18.14 -7.74
N ILE A 166 -0.94 -17.12 -8.55
CA ILE A 166 -0.03 -17.13 -9.67
C ILE A 166 1.25 -16.42 -9.26
N PRO A 167 2.42 -17.06 -9.36
CA PRO A 167 3.70 -16.42 -9.08
C PRO A 167 3.94 -15.21 -9.98
N VAL A 168 4.43 -14.11 -9.40
CA VAL A 168 4.76 -12.86 -10.10
C VAL A 168 6.11 -12.32 -9.64
N GLY A 169 6.73 -11.46 -10.45
CA GLY A 169 8.00 -10.82 -10.09
C GLY A 169 9.18 -11.79 -10.10
N GLY A 170 10.21 -11.45 -9.32
CA GLY A 170 11.43 -12.25 -9.16
C GLY A 170 12.40 -12.18 -10.34
N LYS A 171 12.20 -11.25 -11.29
CA LYS A 171 13.03 -11.13 -12.48
C LYS A 171 14.10 -10.03 -12.35
N ALA A 172 13.92 -9.08 -11.42
CA ALA A 172 14.82 -7.94 -11.18
C ALA A 172 15.30 -7.88 -9.73
N ASP A 173 15.73 -9.01 -9.18
CA ASP A 173 16.05 -9.22 -7.76
C ASP A 173 17.08 -8.21 -7.22
N GLU A 174 18.19 -8.01 -7.92
CA GLU A 174 19.23 -7.05 -7.52
C GLU A 174 18.72 -5.62 -7.46
N LEU A 175 17.94 -5.20 -8.46
CA LEU A 175 17.38 -3.85 -8.49
C LEU A 175 16.33 -3.65 -7.40
N PHE A 176 15.50 -4.65 -7.15
CA PHE A 176 14.52 -4.63 -6.06
C PHE A 176 15.22 -4.45 -4.71
N HIS A 177 16.22 -5.28 -4.40
CA HIS A 177 16.95 -5.18 -3.13
C HIS A 177 17.69 -3.84 -2.98
N LYS A 178 18.29 -3.33 -4.06
CA LYS A 178 18.92 -2.00 -4.06
C LYS A 178 17.92 -0.90 -3.67
N LEU A 179 16.68 -0.95 -4.19
CA LEU A 179 15.61 -0.01 -3.84
C LEU A 179 15.13 -0.20 -2.41
N GLN A 180 14.94 -1.44 -1.99
CA GLN A 180 14.48 -1.80 -0.66
C GLN A 180 15.47 -1.34 0.42
N ASP A 181 16.74 -1.67 0.27
CA ASP A 181 17.81 -1.31 1.21
C ASP A 181 17.94 0.21 1.34
N ALA A 182 17.90 0.93 0.21
CA ALA A 182 17.99 2.38 0.22
C ALA A 182 16.76 3.04 0.86
N ALA A 183 15.57 2.47 0.67
CA ALA A 183 14.36 2.95 1.35
C ALA A 183 14.42 2.71 2.87
N TRP A 184 14.94 1.56 3.30
CA TRP A 184 15.20 1.26 4.71
C TRP A 184 16.26 2.16 5.32
N ASP A 185 17.37 2.40 4.62
CA ASP A 185 18.43 3.29 5.08
C ASP A 185 17.92 4.72 5.27
N GLU A 186 17.12 5.23 4.32
CA GLU A 186 16.48 6.54 4.46
C GLU A 186 15.57 6.58 5.70
N PHE A 187 14.73 5.57 5.92
CA PHE A 187 13.87 5.48 7.10
C PHE A 187 14.66 5.46 8.40
N MET A 188 15.72 4.65 8.50
CA MET A 188 16.56 4.53 9.70
C MET A 188 17.27 5.85 10.03
N VAL A 189 17.71 6.61 9.03
CA VAL A 189 18.29 7.95 9.23
C VAL A 189 17.26 8.92 9.79
N TYR A 190 16.06 8.97 9.23
CA TYR A 190 14.99 9.87 9.70
C TYR A 190 14.49 9.54 11.10
N THR A 191 14.43 8.27 11.45
CA THR A 191 13.99 7.82 12.79
C THR A 191 15.10 7.83 13.83
N LYS A 192 16.34 8.25 13.46
CA LYS A 192 17.53 8.27 14.34
C LYS A 192 17.83 6.91 14.99
N GLN A 193 17.55 5.84 14.28
CA GLN A 193 17.85 4.47 14.73
C GLN A 193 19.20 3.94 14.16
N LYS A 194 19.93 4.81 13.48
CA LYS A 194 21.34 4.61 13.08
C LYS A 194 22.26 5.50 13.88
#